data_97b68a411913b37a174093a9ca251af6
#
_entry.id   97b68a411913b37a174093a9ca251af6
#
_cell.length_a   1.000
_cell.length_b   1.000
_cell.length_c   1.000
_cell.angle_alpha   90.00
_cell.angle_beta   90.00
_cell.angle_gamma   90.00
#
_symmetry.space_group_name_H-M   'P 1'
#
loop_
_entity.id
_entity.type
_entity.pdbx_description
1 polymer ?
#
loop_
_entity_poly.entity_id
_entity_poly.type
_entity_poly.pdbx_seq_one_letter_code
_entity_poly.pdbx_strand_id
1 'polypeptide(L)'
;MKPLLFALCAVFAFGGLSAQQTAWQPSPGHTQVPIWPGAVPDAQPVTGPEVARTTVREWLVAGRPAVGVSNVSRPTMTRYSPDGKNTGAAVVVFPGGGYLDLAIDLEGTEVCDWLTAKGITCVLLKYRVPGEPGYPKPASYPKSGPYPESPMALEDAQRTMGLVRFHAAEWHIDPHKIGVLGFSSGGHLVAAMSTHFAKRLYPAVDAADKESCRPDFAVAIYPGHLSLSAAQWDAKQGAKKVVIHYLATADKDLGLNPDIPVTHQTPPTFLLQAEDDNVDNVNDSLAYYIALKSAGVPVEMHLFARGGHAFGLRRTKFPITGWPQLVETWLGTIAMISK
;
A
#
# COMPACT_ATOMS: atom_id res chain seq x y z
N MET A 1 -39.58 23.02 66.21
CA MET A 1 -38.68 23.63 65.21
C MET A 1 -37.65 22.55 64.80
N LYS A 2 -37.74 21.98 63.59
CA LYS A 2 -36.81 21.01 63.04
C LYS A 2 -35.98 21.73 61.97
N PRO A 3 -34.61 21.59 61.93
CA PRO A 3 -33.83 22.19 60.88
C PRO A 3 -33.88 21.29 59.62
N LEU A 4 -34.13 21.92 58.45
CA LEU A 4 -33.97 21.34 57.13
C LEU A 4 -32.48 21.26 56.78
N LEU A 5 -32.00 20.03 56.53
CA LEU A 5 -30.70 19.80 55.89
C LEU A 5 -30.86 19.96 54.34
N PHE A 6 -30.22 20.95 53.77
CA PHE A 6 -30.03 21.03 52.33
C PHE A 6 -28.87 20.12 51.92
N ALA A 7 -29.17 19.02 51.19
CA ALA A 7 -28.18 18.22 50.55
C ALA A 7 -27.75 18.87 49.22
N LEU A 8 -26.51 19.32 49.14
CA LEU A 8 -25.87 19.87 47.95
C LEU A 8 -25.42 18.70 47.07
N CYS A 9 -26.19 18.35 46.01
CA CYS A 9 -25.75 17.41 44.99
C CYS A 9 -24.68 18.04 44.10
N ALA A 10 -23.44 17.75 44.33
CA ALA A 10 -22.35 18.09 43.40
C ALA A 10 -22.44 17.16 42.17
N VAL A 11 -22.91 17.75 41.05
CA VAL A 11 -22.87 17.08 39.73
C VAL A 11 -21.44 17.13 39.23
N PHE A 12 -20.72 16.02 39.37
CA PHE A 12 -19.44 15.83 38.67
C PHE A 12 -19.75 15.61 37.21
N ALA A 13 -19.59 16.64 36.39
CA ALA A 13 -19.52 16.51 34.95
C ALA A 13 -18.21 15.78 34.61
N PHE A 14 -18.29 14.50 34.36
CA PHE A 14 -17.19 13.77 33.68
C PHE A 14 -17.13 14.29 32.25
N GLY A 15 -16.28 15.31 32.03
CA GLY A 15 -15.82 15.68 30.72
C GLY A 15 -15.03 14.49 30.17
N GLY A 16 -15.65 13.71 29.29
CA GLY A 16 -14.93 12.70 28.53
C GLY A 16 -13.84 13.42 27.73
N LEU A 17 -12.59 13.22 28.08
CA LEU A 17 -11.46 13.54 27.23
C LEU A 17 -11.62 12.68 25.97
N SER A 18 -12.22 13.23 24.92
CA SER A 18 -12.05 12.72 23.56
C SER A 18 -10.55 12.75 23.29
N ALA A 19 -9.94 11.59 23.22
CA ALA A 19 -8.57 11.49 22.72
C ALA A 19 -8.56 12.19 21.36
N GLN A 20 -7.84 13.31 21.28
CA GLN A 20 -7.73 14.11 20.09
C GLN A 20 -7.08 13.20 19.03
N GLN A 21 -7.86 12.81 18.02
CA GLN A 21 -7.37 11.98 16.92
C GLN A 21 -6.34 12.83 16.16
N THR A 22 -5.06 12.51 16.36
CA THR A 22 -3.96 13.25 15.76
C THR A 22 -3.61 12.64 14.40
N ALA A 23 -3.23 13.48 13.43
CA ALA A 23 -2.64 13.02 12.18
C ALA A 23 -1.41 12.16 12.48
N TRP A 24 -1.22 11.10 11.69
CA TRP A 24 -0.07 10.22 11.85
C TRP A 24 1.25 10.96 11.65
N GLN A 25 2.22 10.67 12.50
CA GLN A 25 3.59 11.16 12.37
C GLN A 25 4.56 9.97 12.40
N PRO A 26 5.64 10.00 11.60
CA PRO A 26 6.70 9.01 11.69
C PRO A 26 7.42 9.12 13.04
N SER A 27 8.20 8.08 13.37
CA SER A 27 9.05 8.10 14.55
C SER A 27 10.04 9.28 14.54
N PRO A 28 10.51 9.76 15.71
CA PRO A 28 11.51 10.84 15.79
C PRO A 28 12.74 10.57 14.91
N GLY A 29 13.23 11.59 14.25
CA GLY A 29 14.34 11.51 13.29
C GLY A 29 13.90 11.38 11.82
N HIS A 30 12.62 11.15 11.57
CA HIS A 30 12.06 11.09 10.21
C HIS A 30 11.07 12.22 9.97
N THR A 31 11.04 12.73 8.73
CA THR A 31 10.19 13.86 8.35
C THR A 31 9.29 13.46 7.18
N GLN A 32 8.01 13.75 7.31
CA GLN A 32 7.08 13.68 6.19
C GLN A 32 7.29 14.88 5.26
N VAL A 33 7.51 14.60 3.97
CA VAL A 33 7.64 15.62 2.92
C VAL A 33 6.41 15.55 2.02
N PRO A 34 5.66 16.65 1.81
CA PRO A 34 4.60 16.69 0.81
C PRO A 34 5.16 16.35 -0.57
N ILE A 35 4.48 15.48 -1.31
CA ILE A 35 4.93 15.10 -2.66
C ILE A 35 4.49 16.12 -3.72
N TRP A 36 3.47 16.92 -3.44
CA TRP A 36 2.97 17.97 -4.32
C TRP A 36 3.37 19.35 -3.78
N PRO A 37 4.03 20.20 -4.57
CA PRO A 37 4.49 21.53 -4.12
C PRO A 37 3.34 22.55 -4.00
N GLY A 38 2.18 22.23 -4.55
CA GLY A 38 1.00 23.11 -4.57
C GLY A 38 -0.29 22.32 -4.38
N ALA A 39 -1.30 22.64 -5.18
CA ALA A 39 -2.54 21.90 -5.20
C ALA A 39 -2.32 20.45 -5.64
N VAL A 40 -2.96 19.53 -4.95
CA VAL A 40 -2.94 18.11 -5.31
C VAL A 40 -3.82 17.91 -6.54
N PRO A 41 -3.36 17.25 -7.61
CA PRO A 41 -4.19 16.99 -8.79
C PRO A 41 -5.42 16.16 -8.41
N ASP A 42 -6.50 16.34 -9.15
CA ASP A 42 -7.76 15.59 -8.99
C ASP A 42 -8.25 15.47 -7.53
N ALA A 43 -7.97 16.50 -6.70
CA ALA A 43 -8.33 16.54 -5.30
C ALA A 43 -9.83 16.31 -5.10
N GLN A 44 -10.18 15.34 -4.26
CA GLN A 44 -11.56 15.06 -3.88
C GLN A 44 -11.86 15.63 -2.49
N PRO A 45 -13.12 16.03 -2.24
CA PRO A 45 -13.54 16.44 -0.91
C PRO A 45 -13.37 15.31 0.09
N VAL A 46 -12.77 15.60 1.25
CA VAL A 46 -12.70 14.68 2.38
C VAL A 46 -13.55 15.18 3.52
N THR A 47 -14.18 14.26 4.25
CA THR A 47 -15.03 14.57 5.39
C THR A 47 -14.23 14.53 6.69
N GLY A 48 -13.47 15.58 6.96
CA GLY A 48 -12.72 15.71 8.21
C GLY A 48 -11.20 15.60 8.05
N PRO A 49 -10.44 15.68 9.14
CA PRO A 49 -9.00 15.62 9.15
C PRO A 49 -8.48 14.18 8.90
N GLU A 50 -7.19 14.07 8.56
CA GLU A 50 -6.47 12.81 8.61
C GLU A 50 -6.54 12.22 10.03
N VAL A 51 -6.79 10.91 10.10
CA VAL A 51 -7.00 10.19 11.36
C VAL A 51 -6.10 8.96 11.41
N ALA A 52 -5.30 8.86 12.48
CA ALA A 52 -4.60 7.63 12.82
C ALA A 52 -5.38 6.87 13.91
N ARG A 53 -5.64 5.58 13.67
CA ARG A 53 -6.35 4.70 14.61
C ARG A 53 -5.57 3.44 14.85
N THR A 54 -5.43 3.07 16.12
CA THR A 54 -4.88 1.76 16.49
C THR A 54 -6.00 0.74 16.49
N THR A 55 -5.78 -0.39 15.83
CA THR A 55 -6.75 -1.48 15.80
C THR A 55 -6.99 -2.03 17.21
N VAL A 56 -8.25 -2.30 17.54
CA VAL A 56 -8.66 -2.89 18.81
C VAL A 56 -8.44 -4.41 18.80
N ARG A 57 -8.67 -5.06 19.94
CA ARG A 57 -8.38 -6.46 20.25
C ARG A 57 -8.75 -7.51 19.19
N GLU A 58 -9.70 -7.22 18.31
CA GLU A 58 -10.21 -8.17 17.31
C GLU A 58 -9.32 -8.30 16.07
N TRP A 59 -8.37 -7.38 15.88
CA TRP A 59 -7.50 -7.30 14.69
C TRP A 59 -6.01 -7.28 15.07
N LEU A 60 -5.60 -8.20 15.95
CA LEU A 60 -4.19 -8.33 16.30
C LEU A 60 -3.45 -9.19 15.29
N VAL A 61 -2.38 -8.66 14.72
CA VAL A 61 -1.46 -9.43 13.86
C VAL A 61 -0.30 -9.91 14.73
N ALA A 62 -0.14 -11.22 14.84
CA ALA A 62 0.84 -11.85 15.75
C ALA A 62 0.74 -11.32 17.20
N GLY A 63 -0.48 -11.10 17.69
CA GLY A 63 -0.74 -10.62 19.06
C GLY A 63 -0.49 -9.12 19.28
N ARG A 64 -0.19 -8.34 18.24
CA ARG A 64 0.11 -6.91 18.31
C ARG A 64 -0.93 -6.09 17.51
N PRO A 65 -1.36 -4.93 18.03
CA PRO A 65 -2.22 -4.02 17.27
C PRO A 65 -1.48 -3.44 16.06
N ALA A 66 -2.23 -2.97 15.07
CA ALA A 66 -1.73 -2.22 13.91
C ALA A 66 -2.32 -0.81 13.90
N VAL A 67 -1.67 0.11 13.21
CA VAL A 67 -2.13 1.50 13.04
C VAL A 67 -2.62 1.70 11.61
N GLY A 68 -3.90 2.06 11.47
CA GLY A 68 -4.51 2.50 10.22
C GLY A 68 -4.55 4.02 10.13
N VAL A 69 -4.26 4.58 8.94
CA VAL A 69 -4.38 6.02 8.66
C VAL A 69 -5.40 6.23 7.55
N SER A 70 -6.41 7.05 7.81
CA SER A 70 -7.49 7.36 6.87
C SER A 70 -7.64 8.88 6.65
N ASN A 71 -8.50 9.26 5.69
CA ASN A 71 -8.72 10.66 5.29
C ASN A 71 -7.44 11.38 4.85
N VAL A 72 -6.54 10.69 4.17
CA VAL A 72 -5.33 11.29 3.61
C VAL A 72 -5.69 12.07 2.36
N SER A 73 -5.78 13.39 2.44
CA SER A 73 -6.02 14.30 1.32
C SER A 73 -4.76 15.00 0.83
N ARG A 74 -3.73 15.02 1.68
CA ARG A 74 -2.40 15.56 1.37
C ARG A 74 -1.37 14.46 1.48
N PRO A 75 -1.01 13.81 0.37
CA PRO A 75 -0.07 12.71 0.37
C PRO A 75 1.34 13.20 0.70
N THR A 76 2.08 12.38 1.43
CA THR A 76 3.45 12.64 1.85
C THR A 76 4.32 11.43 1.64
N MET A 77 5.62 11.64 1.47
CA MET A 77 6.61 10.58 1.56
C MET A 77 7.50 10.78 2.79
N THR A 78 7.97 9.68 3.36
CA THR A 78 8.94 9.67 4.44
C THR A 78 10.12 8.80 4.04
N ARG A 79 11.32 9.37 4.00
CA ARG A 79 12.55 8.63 3.69
C ARG A 79 13.17 8.04 4.96
N TYR A 80 13.51 6.77 4.89
CA TYR A 80 14.28 6.03 5.86
C TYR A 80 15.59 5.60 5.19
N SER A 81 16.71 6.11 5.67
CA SER A 81 18.04 5.80 5.13
C SER A 81 18.70 4.70 5.95
N PRO A 82 19.46 3.80 5.33
CA PRO A 82 20.20 2.80 6.09
C PRO A 82 21.30 3.44 6.94
N ASP A 83 21.48 2.94 8.16
CA ASP A 83 22.61 3.26 9.02
C ASP A 83 23.74 2.28 8.71
N GLY A 84 24.82 2.73 8.08
CA GLY A 84 25.99 1.91 7.73
C GLY A 84 26.05 1.52 6.27
N LYS A 85 26.08 0.19 5.94
CA LYS A 85 26.20 -0.26 4.56
C LYS A 85 24.97 0.20 3.73
N ASN A 86 25.25 0.92 2.64
CA ASN A 86 24.25 1.31 1.66
C ASN A 86 24.49 0.51 0.35
N THR A 87 23.46 -0.19 -0.14
CA THR A 87 23.50 -0.97 -1.38
C THR A 87 23.30 -0.11 -2.63
N GLY A 88 22.89 1.14 -2.47
CA GLY A 88 22.41 2.00 -3.54
C GLY A 88 21.00 1.69 -4.01
N ALA A 89 20.39 0.60 -3.55
CA ALA A 89 19.00 0.28 -3.89
C ALA A 89 18.01 1.11 -3.04
N ALA A 90 16.85 1.43 -3.63
CA ALA A 90 15.74 2.04 -2.93
C ALA A 90 14.41 1.33 -3.24
N VAL A 91 13.49 1.38 -2.29
CA VAL A 91 12.14 0.82 -2.43
C VAL A 91 11.11 1.86 -1.99
N VAL A 92 10.18 2.18 -2.88
CA VAL A 92 8.97 2.93 -2.51
C VAL A 92 7.92 1.94 -2.01
N VAL A 93 7.46 2.13 -0.77
CA VAL A 93 6.54 1.21 -0.09
C VAL A 93 5.13 1.75 -0.11
N PHE A 94 4.19 0.89 -0.52
CA PHE A 94 2.75 1.17 -0.59
C PHE A 94 2.01 0.27 0.43
N PRO A 95 1.62 0.80 1.61
CA PRO A 95 0.78 0.05 2.54
C PRO A 95 -0.57 -0.32 1.93
N GLY A 96 -1.16 -1.43 2.37
CA GLY A 96 -2.53 -1.81 2.04
C GLY A 96 -3.57 -1.10 2.90
N GLY A 97 -4.83 -1.49 2.72
CA GLY A 97 -6.00 -0.93 3.43
C GLY A 97 -7.18 -0.66 2.51
N GLY A 98 -7.30 -1.40 1.39
CA GLY A 98 -8.43 -1.36 0.47
C GLY A 98 -8.63 -0.01 -0.23
N TYR A 99 -7.61 0.84 -0.31
CA TYR A 99 -7.68 2.24 -0.72
C TYR A 99 -8.62 3.12 0.14
N LEU A 100 -9.04 2.64 1.30
CA LEU A 100 -9.85 3.40 2.26
C LEU A 100 -9.00 3.94 3.40
N ASP A 101 -8.01 3.15 3.83
CA ASP A 101 -7.01 3.52 4.83
C ASP A 101 -5.63 2.94 4.47
N LEU A 102 -4.65 3.17 5.31
CA LEU A 102 -3.28 2.68 5.14
C LEU A 102 -2.84 1.96 6.42
N ALA A 103 -2.45 0.69 6.34
CA ALA A 103 -1.84 -0.07 7.43
C ALA A 103 -0.39 0.42 7.67
N ILE A 104 -0.26 1.65 8.16
CA ILE A 104 0.95 2.48 8.06
C ILE A 104 2.16 1.93 8.84
N ASP A 105 1.93 1.21 9.94
CA ASP A 105 2.99 0.55 10.70
C ASP A 105 3.28 -0.85 10.16
N LEU A 106 2.27 -1.72 10.12
CA LEU A 106 2.36 -3.12 9.74
C LEU A 106 2.97 -3.34 8.35
N GLU A 107 2.54 -2.52 7.39
CA GLU A 107 2.88 -2.63 5.97
C GLU A 107 3.67 -1.40 5.47
N GLY A 108 4.10 -0.55 6.38
CA GLY A 108 4.84 0.67 6.12
C GLY A 108 6.12 0.77 6.94
N THR A 109 6.05 1.29 8.19
CA THR A 109 7.26 1.55 8.97
C THR A 109 8.02 0.28 9.34
N GLU A 110 7.35 -0.83 9.67
CA GLU A 110 8.01 -2.11 9.93
C GLU A 110 8.76 -2.62 8.67
N VAL A 111 8.24 -2.34 7.48
CA VAL A 111 8.91 -2.66 6.20
C VAL A 111 10.14 -1.79 6.00
N CYS A 112 10.04 -0.49 6.31
CA CYS A 112 11.17 0.42 6.22
C CYS A 112 12.31 0.04 7.18
N ASP A 113 11.98 -0.38 8.41
CA ASP A 113 12.96 -0.89 9.36
C ASP A 113 13.71 -2.12 8.84
N TRP A 114 12.98 -3.05 8.21
CA TRP A 114 13.60 -4.22 7.59
C TRP A 114 14.49 -3.84 6.40
N LEU A 115 14.02 -3.00 5.48
CA LEU A 115 14.78 -2.60 4.29
C LEU A 115 16.06 -1.85 4.67
N THR A 116 15.99 -0.90 5.61
CA THR A 116 17.16 -0.14 6.06
C THR A 116 18.19 -1.01 6.77
N ALA A 117 17.74 -2.01 7.56
CA ALA A 117 18.62 -3.02 8.14
C ALA A 117 19.36 -3.88 7.09
N LYS A 118 18.85 -3.92 5.84
CA LYS A 118 19.48 -4.58 4.69
C LYS A 118 20.31 -3.63 3.80
N GLY A 119 20.45 -2.38 4.21
CA GLY A 119 21.18 -1.37 3.45
C GLY A 119 20.41 -0.82 2.26
N ILE A 120 19.08 -0.93 2.26
CA ILE A 120 18.18 -0.44 1.20
C ILE A 120 17.46 0.80 1.71
N THR A 121 17.51 1.89 0.96
CA THR A 121 16.71 3.08 1.29
C THR A 121 15.22 2.77 1.13
N CYS A 122 14.43 3.07 2.17
CA CYS A 122 12.98 2.96 2.12
C CYS A 122 12.34 4.34 1.96
N VAL A 123 11.37 4.46 1.07
CA VAL A 123 10.51 5.63 0.93
C VAL A 123 9.07 5.20 1.16
N LEU A 124 8.54 5.49 2.34
CA LEU A 124 7.16 5.18 2.69
C LEU A 124 6.25 6.24 2.07
N LEU A 125 5.37 5.84 1.19
CA LEU A 125 4.35 6.70 0.61
C LEU A 125 3.04 6.60 1.40
N LYS A 126 2.65 7.70 2.04
CA LYS A 126 1.31 7.90 2.57
C LYS A 126 0.47 8.52 1.46
N TYR A 127 -0.08 7.67 0.58
CA TYR A 127 -0.88 8.09 -0.57
C TYR A 127 -2.31 8.45 -0.17
N ARG A 128 -3.02 9.12 -1.07
CA ARG A 128 -4.41 9.55 -0.83
C ARG A 128 -5.35 8.38 -0.63
N VAL A 129 -6.08 8.43 0.47
CA VAL A 129 -7.19 7.53 0.80
C VAL A 129 -8.30 8.32 1.48
N PRO A 130 -9.58 8.04 1.14
CA PRO A 130 -10.71 8.82 1.65
C PRO A 130 -11.11 8.49 3.08
N GLY A 131 -10.83 7.29 3.57
CA GLY A 131 -11.51 6.71 4.72
C GLY A 131 -12.95 6.27 4.38
N GLU A 132 -13.67 5.75 5.37
CA GLU A 132 -15.09 5.43 5.19
C GLU A 132 -15.96 6.71 5.30
N PRO A 133 -16.93 6.92 4.41
CA PRO A 133 -17.52 5.99 3.42
C PRO A 133 -16.87 5.99 2.01
N GLY A 134 -15.67 6.49 1.84
CA GLY A 134 -15.03 6.60 0.55
C GLY A 134 -15.20 7.98 -0.12
N TYR A 135 -14.45 8.22 -1.19
CA TYR A 135 -14.65 9.43 -2.00
C TYR A 135 -15.95 9.38 -2.78
N PRO A 136 -16.67 10.50 -2.92
CA PRO A 136 -17.76 10.57 -3.88
C PRO A 136 -17.17 10.28 -5.28
N LYS A 137 -17.82 9.37 -6.01
CA LYS A 137 -17.40 9.01 -7.38
C LYS A 137 -17.61 10.19 -8.31
N PRO A 138 -16.56 10.83 -8.85
CA PRO A 138 -16.75 11.86 -9.87
C PRO A 138 -17.40 11.26 -11.12
N ALA A 139 -18.28 12.02 -11.77
CA ALA A 139 -18.92 11.57 -13.01
C ALA A 139 -17.91 11.30 -14.15
N SER A 140 -16.72 11.89 -14.07
CA SER A 140 -15.62 11.76 -15.03
C SER A 140 -14.71 10.55 -14.77
N TYR A 141 -14.84 9.86 -13.63
CA TYR A 141 -14.04 8.67 -13.34
C TYR A 141 -14.50 7.49 -14.20
N PRO A 142 -13.57 6.68 -14.72
CA PRO A 142 -13.94 5.45 -15.41
C PRO A 142 -14.83 4.61 -14.50
N LYS A 143 -16.00 4.22 -15.00
CA LYS A 143 -16.93 3.37 -14.25
C LYS A 143 -16.43 1.93 -14.09
N SER A 144 -15.28 1.63 -14.64
CA SER A 144 -14.63 0.32 -14.69
C SER A 144 -13.41 0.30 -13.78
N GLY A 145 -13.43 -0.52 -12.79
CA GLY A 145 -12.33 -0.78 -11.89
C GLY A 145 -12.85 -1.02 -10.47
N PRO A 146 -12.30 -2.00 -9.78
CA PRO A 146 -12.70 -2.36 -8.41
C PRO A 146 -12.37 -1.27 -7.40
N TYR A 147 -11.36 -0.45 -7.70
CA TYR A 147 -10.89 0.61 -6.83
C TYR A 147 -11.03 1.97 -7.52
N PRO A 148 -12.16 2.68 -7.37
CA PRO A 148 -12.33 4.01 -7.96
C PRO A 148 -11.32 5.04 -7.43
N GLU A 149 -10.68 4.76 -6.30
CA GLU A 149 -9.64 5.58 -5.66
C GLU A 149 -8.24 5.33 -6.23
N SER A 150 -8.03 4.22 -6.93
CA SER A 150 -6.71 3.81 -7.41
C SER A 150 -6.01 4.80 -8.35
N PRO A 151 -6.69 5.55 -9.24
CA PRO A 151 -6.03 6.55 -10.08
C PRO A 151 -5.32 7.64 -9.28
N MET A 152 -5.92 8.16 -8.21
CA MET A 152 -5.27 9.18 -7.36
C MET A 152 -4.07 8.61 -6.60
N ALA A 153 -4.16 7.37 -6.12
CA ALA A 153 -3.03 6.68 -5.52
C ALA A 153 -1.91 6.44 -6.53
N LEU A 154 -2.26 6.13 -7.80
CA LEU A 154 -1.30 5.95 -8.88
C LEU A 154 -0.61 7.27 -9.27
N GLU A 155 -1.33 8.40 -9.29
CA GLU A 155 -0.72 9.73 -9.46
C GLU A 155 0.33 9.99 -8.37
N ASP A 156 -0.03 9.72 -7.10
CA ASP A 156 0.87 9.90 -5.97
C ASP A 156 2.09 8.96 -6.06
N ALA A 157 1.91 7.72 -6.51
CA ALA A 157 2.98 6.76 -6.72
C ALA A 157 3.93 7.17 -7.87
N GLN A 158 3.37 7.60 -9.02
CA GLN A 158 4.14 8.11 -10.15
C GLN A 158 4.96 9.35 -9.75
N ARG A 159 4.34 10.27 -8.99
CA ARG A 159 5.01 11.46 -8.48
C ARG A 159 6.15 11.10 -7.53
N THR A 160 5.90 10.23 -6.57
CA THR A 160 6.91 9.79 -5.61
C THR A 160 8.10 9.12 -6.29
N MET A 161 7.85 8.24 -7.26
CA MET A 161 8.94 7.61 -8.02
C MET A 161 9.79 8.64 -8.77
N GLY A 162 9.17 9.65 -9.39
CA GLY A 162 9.89 10.75 -10.03
C GLY A 162 10.75 11.53 -9.04
N LEU A 163 10.22 11.85 -7.86
CA LEU A 163 10.96 12.54 -6.79
C LEU A 163 12.14 11.70 -6.28
N VAL A 164 11.94 10.41 -6.03
CA VAL A 164 13.03 9.53 -5.57
C VAL A 164 14.15 9.47 -6.61
N ARG A 165 13.82 9.34 -7.89
CA ARG A 165 14.82 9.28 -8.97
C ARG A 165 15.51 10.63 -9.16
N PHE A 166 14.78 11.74 -9.05
CA PHE A 166 15.34 13.09 -9.13
C PHE A 166 16.35 13.38 -8.01
N HIS A 167 16.07 12.91 -6.79
CA HIS A 167 16.96 13.06 -5.64
C HIS A 167 17.94 11.90 -5.45
N ALA A 168 18.05 10.96 -6.40
CA ALA A 168 18.82 9.74 -6.23
C ALA A 168 20.29 10.02 -5.86
N ALA A 169 20.95 10.95 -6.54
CA ALA A 169 22.34 11.32 -6.24
C ALA A 169 22.51 11.90 -4.83
N GLU A 170 21.63 12.81 -4.43
CA GLU A 170 21.61 13.43 -3.09
C GLU A 170 21.40 12.39 -1.98
N TRP A 171 20.57 11.37 -2.27
CA TRP A 171 20.22 10.34 -1.29
C TRP A 171 21.11 9.10 -1.36
N HIS A 172 22.17 9.14 -2.17
CA HIS A 172 23.08 8.02 -2.41
C HIS A 172 22.37 6.74 -2.92
N ILE A 173 21.42 6.95 -3.83
CA ILE A 173 20.65 5.91 -4.51
C ILE A 173 21.16 5.79 -5.94
N ASP A 174 21.29 4.56 -6.45
CA ASP A 174 21.46 4.29 -7.86
C ASP A 174 20.11 4.49 -8.58
N PRO A 175 20.00 5.44 -9.54
CA PRO A 175 18.72 5.72 -10.21
C PRO A 175 18.19 4.54 -11.04
N HIS A 176 18.97 3.47 -11.23
CA HIS A 176 18.59 2.24 -11.90
C HIS A 176 18.30 1.08 -10.93
N LYS A 177 18.21 1.35 -9.62
CA LYS A 177 17.90 0.37 -8.58
C LYS A 177 16.76 0.83 -7.66
N ILE A 178 15.73 1.43 -8.24
CA ILE A 178 14.57 1.94 -7.51
C ILE A 178 13.36 1.06 -7.81
N GLY A 179 12.93 0.27 -6.83
CA GLY A 179 11.76 -0.60 -6.94
C GLY A 179 10.56 -0.11 -6.16
N VAL A 180 9.48 -0.87 -6.27
CA VAL A 180 8.25 -0.70 -5.51
C VAL A 180 7.91 -1.97 -4.75
N LEU A 181 7.34 -1.82 -3.54
CA LEU A 181 6.84 -2.91 -2.72
C LEU A 181 5.49 -2.52 -2.13
N GLY A 182 4.51 -3.40 -2.21
CA GLY A 182 3.19 -3.10 -1.66
C GLY A 182 2.40 -4.34 -1.27
N PHE A 183 1.36 -4.12 -0.47
CA PHE A 183 0.57 -5.14 0.19
C PHE A 183 -0.91 -4.94 -0.12
N SER A 184 -1.68 -6.02 -0.34
CA SER A 184 -3.12 -5.93 -0.55
C SER A 184 -3.47 -4.91 -1.66
N SER A 185 -4.26 -3.88 -1.40
CA SER A 185 -4.48 -2.76 -2.33
C SER A 185 -3.18 -2.03 -2.72
N GLY A 186 -2.18 -1.95 -1.82
CA GLY A 186 -0.83 -1.47 -2.15
C GLY A 186 -0.10 -2.43 -3.11
N GLY A 187 -0.38 -3.74 -3.05
CA GLY A 187 0.08 -4.73 -4.04
C GLY A 187 -0.58 -4.55 -5.40
N HIS A 188 -1.87 -4.19 -5.44
CA HIS A 188 -2.53 -3.72 -6.66
C HIS A 188 -1.85 -2.46 -7.21
N LEU A 189 -1.52 -1.49 -6.34
CA LEU A 189 -0.83 -0.26 -6.74
C LEU A 189 0.57 -0.55 -7.31
N VAL A 190 1.27 -1.58 -6.81
CA VAL A 190 2.52 -2.08 -7.41
C VAL A 190 2.30 -2.53 -8.85
N ALA A 191 1.27 -3.34 -9.12
CA ALA A 191 0.94 -3.79 -10.47
C ALA A 191 0.52 -2.62 -11.38
N ALA A 192 -0.32 -1.71 -10.89
CA ALA A 192 -0.72 -0.50 -11.61
C ALA A 192 0.49 0.38 -11.95
N MET A 193 1.38 0.64 -11.00
CA MET A 193 2.61 1.41 -11.19
C MET A 193 3.57 0.73 -12.19
N SER A 194 3.63 -0.60 -12.16
CA SER A 194 4.49 -1.41 -13.04
C SER A 194 3.99 -1.47 -14.48
N THR A 195 2.76 -1.04 -14.76
CA THR A 195 2.14 -1.12 -16.09
C THR A 195 1.74 0.25 -16.66
N HIS A 196 1.59 1.28 -15.81
CA HIS A 196 1.18 2.64 -16.22
C HIS A 196 2.31 3.67 -16.12
N PHE A 197 3.55 3.27 -16.23
CA PHE A 197 4.70 4.17 -16.10
C PHE A 197 4.98 5.02 -17.35
N ALA A 198 4.50 4.61 -18.53
CA ALA A 198 4.82 5.29 -19.78
C ALA A 198 4.20 6.68 -19.90
N LYS A 199 3.07 6.92 -19.22
CA LYS A 199 2.37 8.19 -19.20
C LYS A 199 1.92 8.53 -17.78
N ARG A 200 2.27 9.74 -17.32
CA ARG A 200 1.76 10.25 -16.05
C ARG A 200 0.27 10.56 -16.16
N LEU A 201 -0.47 10.30 -15.10
CA LEU A 201 -1.91 10.59 -15.04
C LEU A 201 -2.18 12.09 -14.78
N TYR A 202 -1.18 12.85 -14.39
CA TYR A 202 -1.26 14.26 -14.07
C TYR A 202 -0.33 15.12 -14.96
N PRO A 203 -0.61 16.40 -15.14
CA PRO A 203 0.30 17.34 -15.82
C PRO A 203 1.61 17.50 -15.05
N ALA A 204 2.74 17.60 -15.75
CA ALA A 204 4.04 17.81 -15.12
C ALA A 204 4.04 19.09 -14.25
N VAL A 205 4.58 18.99 -13.04
CA VAL A 205 4.58 20.03 -12.02
C VAL A 205 5.95 20.72 -11.92
N ASP A 206 7.03 19.93 -11.97
CA ASP A 206 8.40 20.42 -11.84
C ASP A 206 9.42 19.51 -12.55
N ALA A 207 10.71 19.73 -12.26
CA ALA A 207 11.80 18.97 -12.88
C ALA A 207 11.78 17.47 -12.56
N ALA A 208 11.27 17.05 -11.41
CA ALA A 208 11.18 15.64 -11.04
C ALA A 208 10.22 14.84 -11.94
N ASP A 209 9.28 15.52 -12.60
CA ASP A 209 8.37 14.88 -13.54
C ASP A 209 8.97 14.61 -14.92
N LYS A 210 10.22 15.04 -15.17
CA LYS A 210 11.01 14.63 -16.32
C LYS A 210 11.68 13.27 -16.13
N GLU A 211 11.81 12.84 -14.88
CA GLU A 211 12.38 11.55 -14.53
C GLU A 211 11.41 10.41 -14.88
N SER A 212 11.97 9.24 -15.20
CA SER A 212 11.16 8.05 -15.42
C SER A 212 10.45 7.63 -14.14
N CYS A 213 9.16 7.37 -14.21
CA CYS A 213 8.43 6.77 -13.10
C CYS A 213 8.34 5.23 -13.18
N ARG A 214 9.04 4.59 -14.15
CA ARG A 214 9.09 3.14 -14.25
C ARG A 214 9.91 2.54 -13.09
N PRO A 215 9.36 1.60 -12.31
CA PRO A 215 10.14 0.86 -11.32
C PRO A 215 11.18 -0.03 -11.99
N ASP A 216 12.35 -0.22 -11.35
CA ASP A 216 13.37 -1.13 -11.86
C ASP A 216 13.09 -2.58 -11.44
N PHE A 217 12.31 -2.77 -10.36
CA PHE A 217 11.76 -4.05 -9.91
C PHE A 217 10.47 -3.82 -9.10
N ALA A 218 9.68 -4.88 -8.92
CA ALA A 218 8.39 -4.81 -8.23
C ALA A 218 8.19 -6.01 -7.29
N VAL A 219 7.62 -5.76 -6.10
CA VAL A 219 7.30 -6.77 -5.09
C VAL A 219 5.85 -6.59 -4.68
N ALA A 220 4.99 -7.55 -5.02
CA ALA A 220 3.57 -7.52 -4.65
C ALA A 220 3.25 -8.67 -3.67
N ILE A 221 2.84 -8.31 -2.47
CA ILE A 221 2.54 -9.22 -1.38
C ILE A 221 1.02 -9.26 -1.20
N TYR A 222 0.44 -10.45 -1.34
CA TYR A 222 -1.02 -10.70 -1.34
C TYR A 222 -1.81 -9.60 -2.07
N PRO A 223 -1.46 -9.31 -3.35
CA PRO A 223 -2.12 -8.25 -4.11
C PRO A 223 -3.58 -8.60 -4.37
N GLY A 224 -4.47 -7.63 -4.24
CA GLY A 224 -5.89 -7.79 -4.59
C GLY A 224 -6.22 -7.32 -5.99
N HIS A 225 -7.41 -7.74 -6.47
CA HIS A 225 -8.09 -7.19 -7.64
C HIS A 225 -7.31 -7.20 -8.96
N LEU A 226 -6.43 -8.17 -9.14
CA LEU A 226 -5.66 -8.35 -10.37
C LEU A 226 -6.33 -9.33 -11.35
N SER A 227 -7.33 -10.10 -10.92
CA SER A 227 -8.08 -11.04 -11.76
C SER A 227 -9.44 -10.48 -12.20
N LEU A 228 -9.96 -11.00 -13.31
CA LEU A 228 -11.30 -10.66 -13.81
C LEU A 228 -12.42 -11.02 -12.83
N SER A 229 -12.23 -12.07 -12.02
CA SER A 229 -13.21 -12.46 -11.00
C SER A 229 -13.41 -11.36 -9.96
N ALA A 230 -12.36 -10.69 -9.56
CA ALA A 230 -12.43 -9.55 -8.65
C ALA A 230 -13.13 -8.35 -9.30
N ALA A 231 -12.78 -8.00 -10.54
CA ALA A 231 -13.38 -6.88 -11.27
C ALA A 231 -14.89 -7.03 -11.51
N GLN A 232 -15.37 -8.26 -11.72
CA GLN A 232 -16.81 -8.52 -11.89
C GLN A 232 -17.61 -8.48 -10.60
N TRP A 233 -16.94 -8.71 -9.48
CA TRP A 233 -17.58 -8.80 -8.18
C TRP A 233 -18.05 -7.45 -7.66
N ASP A 234 -17.22 -6.41 -7.75
CA ASP A 234 -17.53 -5.06 -7.27
C ASP A 234 -18.68 -4.38 -8.03
N ALA A 235 -18.89 -4.77 -9.30
CA ALA A 235 -19.97 -4.19 -10.09
C ALA A 235 -21.38 -4.66 -9.65
N LYS A 236 -21.51 -5.75 -8.90
CA LYS A 236 -22.80 -6.39 -8.59
C LYS A 236 -23.23 -6.32 -7.12
N GLN A 237 -22.36 -6.03 -6.18
CA GLN A 237 -22.70 -6.13 -4.75
C GLN A 237 -22.12 -4.97 -3.93
N GLY A 238 -22.98 -4.22 -3.25
CA GLY A 238 -22.54 -3.27 -2.22
C GLY A 238 -21.84 -3.99 -1.07
N ALA A 239 -20.89 -3.33 -0.45
CA ALA A 239 -19.86 -3.78 0.50
C ALA A 239 -20.25 -4.70 1.69
N LYS A 240 -21.47 -5.16 1.79
CA LYS A 240 -21.99 -5.90 2.98
C LYS A 240 -22.04 -7.43 2.86
N LYS A 241 -21.59 -8.05 1.77
CA LYS A 241 -21.63 -9.53 1.59
C LYS A 241 -20.30 -10.15 1.16
N VAL A 242 -19.21 -9.69 1.69
CA VAL A 242 -17.84 -10.02 1.26
C VAL A 242 -17.39 -11.46 1.52
N VAL A 243 -17.93 -12.18 2.49
CA VAL A 243 -17.22 -13.33 3.10
C VAL A 243 -17.47 -14.71 2.47
N ILE A 244 -18.48 -14.92 1.62
CA ILE A 244 -18.94 -16.30 1.33
C ILE A 244 -18.82 -16.74 -0.14
N HIS A 245 -18.49 -15.87 -1.08
CA HIS A 245 -18.54 -16.23 -2.51
C HIS A 245 -17.19 -16.59 -3.16
N TYR A 246 -16.08 -16.36 -2.47
CA TYR A 246 -14.73 -16.59 -3.00
C TYR A 246 -14.38 -18.06 -3.32
N LEU A 247 -15.00 -19.01 -2.63
CA LEU A 247 -14.67 -20.43 -2.79
C LEU A 247 -15.41 -21.13 -3.95
N ALA A 248 -16.44 -20.52 -4.53
CA ALA A 248 -17.31 -21.20 -5.48
C ALA A 248 -17.02 -20.92 -6.97
N THR A 249 -16.15 -19.97 -7.31
CA THR A 249 -15.88 -19.54 -8.70
C THR A 249 -14.42 -19.68 -9.13
N ALA A 250 -13.60 -20.40 -8.37
CA ALA A 250 -12.15 -20.50 -8.56
C ALA A 250 -11.71 -21.00 -9.96
N ASP A 251 -12.60 -21.62 -10.72
CA ASP A 251 -12.21 -22.33 -11.95
C ASP A 251 -12.39 -21.55 -13.26
N LYS A 252 -12.91 -20.30 -13.25
CA LYS A 252 -13.33 -19.70 -14.52
C LYS A 252 -12.60 -18.42 -14.95
N ASP A 253 -11.88 -17.71 -14.08
CA ASP A 253 -11.34 -16.41 -14.44
C ASP A 253 -9.89 -16.18 -13.94
N LEU A 254 -8.94 -16.89 -14.54
CA LEU A 254 -7.52 -16.53 -14.47
C LEU A 254 -7.14 -15.43 -15.49
N GLY A 255 -8.14 -14.73 -16.03
CA GLY A 255 -7.90 -13.57 -16.87
C GLY A 255 -7.40 -12.40 -16.02
N LEU A 256 -6.41 -11.68 -16.52
CA LEU A 256 -5.91 -10.46 -15.89
C LEU A 256 -6.94 -9.34 -16.01
N ASN A 257 -7.06 -8.53 -14.97
CA ASN A 257 -7.82 -7.29 -14.99
C ASN A 257 -7.31 -6.40 -16.15
N PRO A 258 -8.18 -5.97 -17.10
CA PRO A 258 -7.75 -5.16 -18.24
C PRO A 258 -7.14 -3.80 -17.85
N ASP A 259 -7.38 -3.34 -16.62
CA ASP A 259 -6.76 -2.12 -16.10
C ASP A 259 -5.27 -2.32 -15.71
N ILE A 260 -4.72 -3.53 -15.87
CA ILE A 260 -3.31 -3.86 -15.63
C ILE A 260 -2.65 -4.34 -16.94
N PRO A 261 -2.31 -3.43 -17.87
CA PRO A 261 -1.81 -3.78 -19.20
C PRO A 261 -0.33 -4.21 -19.16
N VAL A 262 -0.07 -5.48 -18.87
CA VAL A 262 1.28 -6.04 -18.84
C VAL A 262 1.92 -6.04 -20.23
N THR A 263 3.17 -5.58 -20.31
CA THR A 263 3.99 -5.58 -21.54
C THR A 263 5.39 -6.14 -21.22
N HIS A 264 6.21 -6.35 -22.25
CA HIS A 264 7.62 -6.73 -22.10
C HIS A 264 8.45 -5.66 -21.35
N GLN A 265 7.94 -4.43 -21.20
CA GLN A 265 8.60 -3.34 -20.47
C GLN A 265 8.22 -3.33 -18.98
N THR A 266 7.23 -4.13 -18.56
CA THR A 266 6.89 -4.31 -17.14
C THR A 266 8.13 -4.80 -16.39
N PRO A 267 8.46 -4.26 -15.20
CA PRO A 267 9.68 -4.62 -14.49
C PRO A 267 9.68 -6.08 -13.99
N PRO A 268 10.85 -6.69 -13.73
CA PRO A 268 10.95 -7.95 -13.00
C PRO A 268 10.12 -7.90 -11.72
N THR A 269 9.30 -8.94 -11.47
CA THR A 269 8.29 -8.91 -10.42
C THR A 269 8.39 -10.14 -9.51
N PHE A 270 8.30 -9.89 -8.20
CA PHE A 270 8.15 -10.91 -7.15
C PHE A 270 6.70 -10.91 -6.65
N LEU A 271 6.10 -12.10 -6.53
CA LEU A 271 4.73 -12.31 -6.06
C LEU A 271 4.71 -13.25 -4.85
N LEU A 272 3.88 -12.96 -3.87
CA LEU A 272 3.66 -13.84 -2.71
C LEU A 272 2.19 -13.82 -2.31
N GLN A 273 1.61 -15.02 -2.12
CA GLN A 273 0.21 -15.18 -1.72
C GLN A 273 0.02 -16.41 -0.84
N ALA A 274 -0.98 -16.39 0.04
CA ALA A 274 -1.49 -17.56 0.72
C ALA A 274 -2.74 -18.09 -0.02
N GLU A 275 -2.88 -19.42 -0.12
CA GLU A 275 -4.04 -20.06 -0.74
C GLU A 275 -5.30 -19.89 0.12
N ASP A 276 -5.14 -19.82 1.46
CA ASP A 276 -6.21 -19.60 2.42
C ASP A 276 -6.51 -18.11 2.70
N ASP A 277 -6.02 -17.19 1.84
CA ASP A 277 -6.35 -15.77 1.91
C ASP A 277 -7.85 -15.59 1.61
N ASN A 278 -8.58 -15.06 2.59
CA ASN A 278 -10.03 -14.86 2.54
C ASN A 278 -10.45 -13.43 2.21
N VAL A 279 -9.49 -12.57 1.92
CA VAL A 279 -9.69 -11.17 1.51
C VAL A 279 -9.42 -11.04 0.02
N ASP A 280 -8.20 -11.36 -0.40
CA ASP A 280 -7.77 -11.32 -1.80
C ASP A 280 -7.47 -12.74 -2.29
N ASN A 281 -8.15 -13.14 -3.37
CA ASN A 281 -8.07 -14.49 -3.88
C ASN A 281 -6.69 -14.77 -4.51
N VAL A 282 -6.19 -15.98 -4.34
CA VAL A 282 -4.95 -16.45 -4.97
C VAL A 282 -4.95 -16.28 -6.49
N ASN A 283 -6.12 -16.28 -7.12
CA ASN A 283 -6.27 -16.06 -8.56
C ASN A 283 -5.75 -14.68 -9.00
N ASP A 284 -5.74 -13.69 -8.13
CA ASP A 284 -5.18 -12.37 -8.43
C ASP A 284 -3.69 -12.46 -8.73
N SER A 285 -2.94 -13.12 -7.88
CA SER A 285 -1.52 -13.39 -8.10
C SER A 285 -1.27 -14.33 -9.28
N LEU A 286 -2.09 -15.36 -9.47
CA LEU A 286 -1.97 -16.30 -10.59
C LEU A 286 -2.21 -15.62 -11.94
N ALA A 287 -3.27 -14.81 -12.07
CA ALA A 287 -3.57 -14.07 -13.28
C ALA A 287 -2.41 -13.13 -13.66
N TYR A 288 -1.88 -12.40 -12.68
CA TYR A 288 -0.76 -11.49 -12.92
C TYR A 288 0.52 -12.25 -13.29
N TYR A 289 0.82 -13.37 -12.59
CA TYR A 289 1.95 -14.25 -12.94
C TYR A 289 1.87 -14.74 -14.39
N ILE A 290 0.72 -15.25 -14.82
CA ILE A 290 0.50 -15.75 -16.18
C ILE A 290 0.73 -14.64 -17.21
N ALA A 291 0.21 -13.43 -16.95
CA ALA A 291 0.38 -12.30 -17.84
C ALA A 291 1.84 -11.86 -17.94
N LEU A 292 2.57 -11.77 -16.82
CA LEU A 292 4.00 -11.46 -16.79
C LEU A 292 4.82 -12.49 -17.59
N LYS A 293 4.56 -13.78 -17.37
CA LYS A 293 5.21 -14.87 -18.12
C LYS A 293 4.93 -14.78 -19.62
N SER A 294 3.68 -14.52 -19.99
CA SER A 294 3.26 -14.39 -21.40
C SER A 294 3.92 -13.20 -22.09
N ALA A 295 4.19 -12.13 -21.35
CA ALA A 295 4.90 -10.94 -21.86
C ALA A 295 6.43 -11.08 -21.84
N GLY A 296 6.97 -12.22 -21.37
CA GLY A 296 8.41 -12.45 -21.26
C GLY A 296 9.09 -11.70 -20.12
N VAL A 297 8.31 -11.22 -19.14
CA VAL A 297 8.83 -10.52 -17.95
C VAL A 297 9.39 -11.54 -16.95
N PRO A 298 10.60 -11.36 -16.41
CA PRO A 298 11.11 -12.19 -15.32
C PRO A 298 10.18 -12.09 -14.10
N VAL A 299 9.68 -13.22 -13.60
CA VAL A 299 8.79 -13.27 -12.46
C VAL A 299 9.14 -14.44 -11.55
N GLU A 300 9.18 -14.19 -10.25
CA GLU A 300 9.27 -15.21 -9.21
C GLU A 300 8.02 -15.16 -8.36
N MET A 301 7.39 -16.30 -8.07
CA MET A 301 6.15 -16.40 -7.32
C MET A 301 6.24 -17.49 -6.26
N HIS A 302 5.79 -17.18 -5.05
CA HIS A 302 5.69 -18.11 -3.94
C HIS A 302 4.24 -18.23 -3.47
N LEU A 303 3.69 -19.42 -3.51
CA LEU A 303 2.38 -19.76 -2.96
C LEU A 303 2.54 -20.63 -1.72
N PHE A 304 1.81 -20.28 -0.68
CA PHE A 304 1.76 -21.01 0.57
C PHE A 304 0.33 -21.49 0.84
N ALA A 305 0.18 -22.72 1.30
CA ALA A 305 -1.15 -23.26 1.59
C ALA A 305 -1.88 -22.47 2.70
N ARG A 306 -1.12 -21.84 3.61
CA ARG A 306 -1.67 -21.11 4.76
C ARG A 306 -0.88 -19.87 5.09
N GLY A 307 -1.60 -18.84 5.51
CA GLY A 307 -1.04 -17.56 5.92
C GLY A 307 -2.11 -16.50 6.14
N GLY A 308 -3.23 -16.65 5.44
CA GLY A 308 -4.30 -15.65 5.44
C GLY A 308 -3.86 -14.36 4.79
N HIS A 309 -4.45 -13.25 5.24
CA HIS A 309 -4.22 -11.90 4.74
C HIS A 309 -3.59 -10.98 5.80
N ALA A 310 -2.98 -9.87 5.38
CA ALA A 310 -2.49 -8.77 6.24
C ALA A 310 -1.53 -9.21 7.36
N PHE A 311 -0.61 -10.14 7.09
CA PHE A 311 0.39 -10.54 8.08
C PHE A 311 1.61 -9.60 8.14
N GLY A 312 1.85 -8.75 7.13
CA GLY A 312 2.99 -7.84 7.04
C GLY A 312 4.33 -8.57 7.24
N LEU A 313 5.20 -8.03 8.09
CA LEU A 313 6.46 -8.66 8.48
C LEU A 313 6.38 -9.44 9.80
N ARG A 314 5.23 -9.40 10.47
CA ARG A 314 5.09 -9.98 11.81
C ARG A 314 5.10 -11.49 11.76
N ARG A 315 6.01 -12.10 12.51
CA ARG A 315 6.17 -13.55 12.54
C ARG A 315 4.96 -14.23 13.19
N THR A 316 4.38 -15.16 12.45
CA THR A 316 3.33 -16.08 12.93
C THR A 316 3.86 -17.51 12.89
N LYS A 317 3.00 -18.48 13.23
CA LYS A 317 3.34 -19.91 13.10
C LYS A 317 3.44 -20.40 11.65
N PHE A 318 3.01 -19.60 10.68
CA PHE A 318 2.98 -19.97 9.26
C PHE A 318 4.28 -19.63 8.55
N PRO A 319 4.83 -20.54 7.72
CA PRO A 319 6.09 -20.33 7.00
C PRO A 319 6.09 -19.10 6.09
N ILE A 320 4.93 -18.70 5.55
CA ILE A 320 4.78 -17.54 4.68
C ILE A 320 5.36 -16.27 5.30
N THR A 321 5.28 -16.11 6.63
CA THR A 321 5.85 -14.94 7.32
C THR A 321 7.38 -14.87 7.30
N GLY A 322 8.05 -15.88 6.67
CA GLY A 322 9.46 -15.85 6.31
C GLY A 322 9.77 -15.15 5.00
N TRP A 323 8.78 -14.60 4.31
CA TRP A 323 8.90 -14.00 2.99
C TRP A 323 10.00 -12.91 2.84
N PRO A 324 10.35 -12.11 3.84
CA PRO A 324 11.41 -11.10 3.66
C PRO A 324 12.73 -11.70 3.19
N GLN A 325 13.07 -12.92 3.67
CA GLN A 325 14.27 -13.63 3.23
C GLN A 325 14.19 -14.08 1.76
N LEU A 326 12.99 -14.42 1.27
CA LEU A 326 12.78 -14.78 -0.14
C LEU A 326 13.00 -13.56 -1.04
N VAL A 327 12.42 -12.42 -0.68
CA VAL A 327 12.63 -11.15 -1.42
C VAL A 327 14.09 -10.74 -1.40
N GLU A 328 14.79 -10.80 -0.28
CA GLU A 328 16.21 -10.48 -0.17
C GLU A 328 17.05 -11.37 -1.12
N THR A 329 16.79 -12.68 -1.11
CA THR A 329 17.43 -13.63 -2.01
C THR A 329 17.15 -13.28 -3.47
N TRP A 330 15.89 -13.02 -3.83
CA TRP A 330 15.48 -12.66 -5.17
C TRP A 330 16.13 -11.35 -5.64
N LEU A 331 16.19 -10.30 -4.81
CA LEU A 331 16.87 -9.05 -5.13
C LEU A 331 18.35 -9.26 -5.45
N GLY A 332 18.99 -10.19 -4.77
CA GLY A 332 20.36 -10.63 -5.10
C GLY A 332 20.47 -11.34 -6.44
N THR A 333 19.45 -12.13 -6.86
CA THR A 333 19.45 -12.83 -8.16
C THR A 333 19.28 -11.88 -9.34
N ILE A 334 18.52 -10.79 -9.17
CA ILE A 334 18.33 -9.77 -10.21
C ILE A 334 19.32 -8.60 -10.10
N ALA A 335 20.39 -8.75 -9.30
CA ALA A 335 21.48 -7.79 -9.11
C ALA A 335 21.06 -6.40 -8.60
N MET A 336 19.94 -6.29 -7.90
CA MET A 336 19.51 -5.03 -7.25
C MET A 336 20.30 -4.77 -5.97
N ILE A 337 20.70 -5.83 -5.27
CA ILE A 337 21.59 -5.75 -4.11
C ILE A 337 22.79 -6.70 -4.31
N SER A 338 23.92 -6.38 -3.70
CA SER A 338 25.08 -7.29 -3.67
C SER A 338 24.78 -8.50 -2.77
N LYS A 339 25.18 -9.69 -3.22
CA LYS A 339 25.14 -10.91 -2.40
C LYS A 339 26.06 -10.81 -1.20
#